data_490694a1f4a63d743191830994abd068
#
_entry.id   490694a1f4a63d743191830994abd068
#
_cell.length_a   1.000
_cell.length_b   1.000
_cell.length_c   1.000
_cell.angle_alpha   90.00
_cell.angle_beta   90.00
_cell.angle_gamma   90.00
#
_symmetry.space_group_name_H-M   'P 1'
#
loop_
_entity.id
_entity.type
_entity.pdbx_description
1 polymer ?
#
loop_
_entity_poly.entity_id
_entity_poly.type
_entity_poly.pdbx_seq_one_letter_code
_entity_poly.pdbx_strand_id
1 'polypeptide(L)'
;MIKETMNKEWNNWTLSQIKNGVCKKKIEETLIKQNYSTDIINKLLYNNGLIVKPYLTNRNKKNYNDAKIAKIKPMVAKPYVSKIITLENNVKMNILYDDPKIFTIDNYLTNEECDHFINLSKNKLKRSLVSIANKGSISEGRTGENCWIMHNNDKITKSVSEKIAKLVEIPIENAESFQLIHYDKTQQYRQHYDGWDHNNSDKTLRCLKYGGQRLVTVLCYLNDVKEGGGTKFTKLNKEVEAKKGKLLF
;
A
#
# COMPACT_ATOMS: atom_id res chain seq x y z
N MET A 1 16.89 32.51 -4.64
CA MET A 1 17.26 31.95 -3.32
C MET A 1 16.12 31.07 -2.84
N ILE A 2 16.38 29.83 -2.45
CA ILE A 2 15.35 28.89 -1.97
C ILE A 2 14.95 29.26 -0.54
N LYS A 3 13.64 29.31 -0.28
CA LYS A 3 13.09 29.65 1.03
C LYS A 3 13.00 28.39 1.90
N GLU A 4 13.64 28.42 3.06
CA GLU A 4 13.70 27.30 4.03
C GLU A 4 12.65 27.44 5.16
N THR A 5 11.86 28.51 5.17
CA THR A 5 10.77 28.72 6.10
C THR A 5 9.53 29.23 5.41
N MET A 6 8.36 28.75 5.81
CA MET A 6 7.07 29.19 5.28
C MET A 6 6.62 30.46 6.01
N ASN A 7 6.35 31.54 5.28
CA ASN A 7 5.78 32.74 5.87
C ASN A 7 4.26 32.58 6.15
N LYS A 8 3.72 33.43 7.00
CA LYS A 8 2.33 33.37 7.44
C LYS A 8 1.32 33.52 6.30
N GLU A 9 1.62 34.36 5.33
CA GLU A 9 0.78 34.64 4.17
C GLU A 9 0.62 33.39 3.29
N TRP A 10 1.72 32.76 2.90
CA TRP A 10 1.71 31.56 2.08
C TRP A 10 1.18 30.32 2.82
N ASN A 11 1.38 30.28 4.13
CA ASN A 11 0.73 29.26 4.95
C ASN A 11 -0.80 29.41 4.91
N ASN A 12 -1.32 30.61 5.12
CA ASN A 12 -2.76 30.88 5.06
C ASN A 12 -3.34 30.66 3.66
N TRP A 13 -2.62 31.07 2.62
CA TRP A 13 -3.01 30.79 1.24
C TRP A 13 -3.13 29.27 1.01
N THR A 14 -2.13 28.48 1.42
CA THR A 14 -2.16 27.03 1.27
C THR A 14 -3.35 26.41 1.98
N LEU A 15 -3.61 26.80 3.23
CA LEU A 15 -4.77 26.33 3.99
C LEU A 15 -6.10 26.65 3.29
N SER A 16 -6.20 27.86 2.71
CA SER A 16 -7.38 28.24 1.92
C SER A 16 -7.55 27.38 0.69
N GLN A 17 -6.46 27.06 -0.05
CA GLN A 17 -6.52 26.20 -1.23
C GLN A 17 -6.95 24.77 -0.86
N ILE A 18 -6.43 24.25 0.27
CA ILE A 18 -6.81 22.92 0.80
C ILE A 18 -8.31 22.89 1.12
N LYS A 19 -8.80 23.90 1.86
CA LYS A 19 -10.22 24.02 2.22
C LYS A 19 -11.13 24.11 1.00
N ASN A 20 -10.64 24.74 -0.08
CA ASN A 20 -11.37 24.88 -1.35
C ASN A 20 -11.23 23.64 -2.27
N GLY A 21 -10.63 22.55 -1.82
CA GLY A 21 -10.50 21.31 -2.57
C GLY A 21 -9.53 21.37 -3.75
N VAL A 22 -8.61 22.34 -3.76
CA VAL A 22 -7.59 22.43 -4.81
C VAL A 22 -6.64 21.26 -4.71
N CYS A 23 -6.41 20.56 -5.82
CA CYS A 23 -5.57 19.37 -5.83
C CYS A 23 -4.13 19.67 -5.38
N LYS A 24 -3.54 18.73 -4.63
CA LYS A 24 -2.18 18.78 -4.09
C LYS A 24 -1.15 19.27 -5.11
N LYS A 25 -1.16 18.71 -6.32
CA LYS A 25 -0.19 19.03 -7.38
C LYS A 25 -0.17 20.53 -7.71
N LYS A 26 -1.34 21.16 -7.81
CA LYS A 26 -1.46 22.59 -8.14
C LYS A 26 -0.93 23.47 -7.00
N ILE A 27 -1.13 23.04 -5.75
CA ILE A 27 -0.59 23.74 -4.57
C ILE A 27 0.94 23.62 -4.57
N GLU A 28 1.49 22.43 -4.78
CA GLU A 28 2.93 22.18 -4.86
C GLU A 28 3.60 23.02 -5.96
N GLU A 29 3.06 22.96 -7.18
CA GLU A 29 3.60 23.74 -8.32
C GLU A 29 3.62 25.24 -8.04
N THR A 30 2.59 25.76 -7.35
CA THR A 30 2.52 27.18 -6.98
C THR A 30 3.59 27.54 -5.95
N LEU A 31 3.76 26.71 -4.91
CA LEU A 31 4.75 26.95 -3.87
C LEU A 31 6.20 26.81 -4.39
N ILE A 32 6.43 25.87 -5.31
CA ILE A 32 7.73 25.74 -6.00
C ILE A 32 8.06 27.00 -6.81
N LYS A 33 7.07 27.55 -7.55
CA LYS A 33 7.24 28.84 -8.29
C LYS A 33 7.56 30.02 -7.37
N GLN A 34 7.16 29.94 -6.10
CA GLN A 34 7.48 30.93 -5.09
C GLN A 34 8.81 30.66 -4.37
N ASN A 35 9.60 29.72 -4.89
CA ASN A 35 10.92 29.32 -4.39
C ASN A 35 10.91 28.68 -2.99
N TYR A 36 9.82 28.04 -2.57
CA TYR A 36 9.83 27.21 -1.36
C TYR A 36 10.49 25.86 -1.62
N SER A 37 11.29 25.37 -0.65
CA SER A 37 11.92 24.06 -0.76
C SER A 37 10.86 22.95 -0.69
N THR A 38 11.14 21.83 -1.34
CA THR A 38 10.27 20.65 -1.34
C THR A 38 10.01 20.14 0.08
N ASP A 39 11.00 20.25 0.96
CA ASP A 39 10.89 19.82 2.36
C ASP A 39 9.88 20.67 3.14
N ILE A 40 9.91 21.99 2.94
CA ILE A 40 8.93 22.92 3.54
C ILE A 40 7.52 22.67 3.02
N ILE A 41 7.39 22.46 1.71
CA ILE A 41 6.11 22.14 1.06
C ILE A 41 5.55 20.82 1.63
N ASN A 42 6.35 19.78 1.67
CA ASN A 42 5.94 18.47 2.18
C ASN A 42 5.55 18.53 3.67
N LYS A 43 6.32 19.26 4.49
CA LYS A 43 5.99 19.47 5.91
C LYS A 43 4.65 20.19 6.08
N LEU A 44 4.38 21.19 5.26
CA LEU A 44 3.13 21.95 5.28
C LEU A 44 1.94 21.07 4.88
N LEU A 45 2.07 20.34 3.78
CA LEU A 45 1.02 19.45 3.27
C LEU A 45 0.75 18.29 4.22
N TYR A 46 1.79 17.74 4.86
CA TYR A 46 1.66 16.73 5.90
C TYR A 46 0.89 17.25 7.13
N ASN A 47 1.29 18.40 7.66
CA ASN A 47 0.65 18.99 8.85
C ASN A 47 -0.84 19.32 8.62
N ASN A 48 -1.28 19.38 7.35
CA ASN A 48 -2.65 19.66 6.96
C ASN A 48 -3.36 18.45 6.31
N GLY A 49 -2.83 17.24 6.50
CA GLY A 49 -3.49 15.99 6.12
C GLY A 49 -3.55 15.69 4.62
N LEU A 50 -2.83 16.45 3.77
CA LEU A 50 -2.79 16.22 2.32
C LEU A 50 -1.77 15.18 1.88
N ILE A 51 -0.85 14.83 2.74
CA ILE A 51 0.12 13.75 2.52
C ILE A 51 0.36 12.99 3.82
N VAL A 52 0.63 11.71 3.70
CA VAL A 52 1.12 10.90 4.81
C VAL A 52 2.52 11.40 5.19
N LYS A 53 2.87 11.32 6.47
CA LYS A 53 4.16 11.77 7.02
C LYS A 53 5.30 11.44 6.06
N PRO A 54 6.00 12.42 5.48
CA PRO A 54 7.18 12.12 4.70
C PRO A 54 8.16 11.44 5.67
N TYR A 55 8.66 10.27 5.30
CA TYR A 55 9.82 9.71 5.97
C TYR A 55 10.92 10.75 5.83
N LEU A 56 11.11 11.55 6.88
CA LEU A 56 12.23 12.48 6.97
C LEU A 56 13.48 11.61 6.98
N THR A 57 14.07 11.41 5.82
CA THR A 57 15.43 10.94 5.70
C THR A 57 16.35 12.07 6.17
N ASN A 58 16.47 12.23 7.50
CA ASN A 58 17.66 12.87 8.07
C ASN A 58 18.85 11.96 7.78
N ARG A 59 19.25 11.89 6.52
CA ARG A 59 20.57 11.43 6.10
C ARG A 59 21.29 12.62 5.47
N ASN A 60 22.08 13.28 6.31
CA ASN A 60 23.18 14.09 5.86
C ASN A 60 23.84 13.37 4.66
N LYS A 61 23.96 14.07 3.54
CA LYS A 61 24.81 13.67 2.41
C LYS A 61 26.27 13.60 2.91
N LYS A 62 26.63 12.49 3.52
CA LYS A 62 28.00 12.11 3.75
C LYS A 62 28.26 10.83 2.93
N ASN A 63 29.03 11.02 1.88
CA ASN A 63 29.76 10.05 1.06
C ASN A 63 29.21 8.62 0.99
N TYR A 64 28.55 8.34 -0.15
CA TYR A 64 27.97 7.03 -0.49
C TYR A 64 29.02 6.00 -0.98
N ASN A 65 30.32 6.28 -0.85
CA ASN A 65 31.37 5.42 -1.44
C ASN A 65 32.03 4.42 -0.48
N ASP A 66 31.65 4.37 0.81
CA ASP A 66 32.26 3.47 1.79
C ASP A 66 31.29 2.71 2.71
N ALA A 67 30.05 2.49 2.30
CA ALA A 67 29.21 1.55 3.01
C ALA A 67 29.61 0.12 2.61
N LYS A 68 30.63 -0.45 3.28
CA LYS A 68 30.77 -1.90 3.41
C LYS A 68 29.38 -2.45 3.72
N ILE A 69 28.86 -3.31 2.84
CA ILE A 69 27.65 -4.08 3.07
C ILE A 69 27.90 -4.84 4.38
N ALA A 70 27.45 -4.28 5.49
CA ALA A 70 27.40 -5.00 6.74
C ALA A 70 26.56 -6.24 6.46
N LYS A 71 27.15 -7.42 6.56
CA LYS A 71 26.44 -8.70 6.48
C LYS A 71 25.29 -8.59 7.46
N ILE A 72 24.08 -8.40 6.94
CA ILE A 72 22.86 -8.43 7.76
C ILE A 72 22.83 -9.84 8.34
N LYS A 73 23.11 -9.95 9.64
CA LYS A 73 22.93 -11.21 10.35
C LYS A 73 21.49 -11.63 10.11
N PRO A 74 21.22 -12.88 9.72
CA PRO A 74 19.85 -13.35 9.60
C PRO A 74 19.17 -13.04 10.93
N MET A 75 18.10 -12.26 10.89
CA MET A 75 17.26 -12.02 12.05
C MET A 75 16.70 -13.38 12.45
N VAL A 76 17.22 -13.95 13.55
CA VAL A 76 16.59 -15.11 14.18
C VAL A 76 15.29 -14.56 14.76
N ALA A 77 14.19 -14.82 14.05
CA ALA A 77 12.87 -14.43 14.51
C ALA A 77 12.64 -15.09 15.86
N LYS A 78 12.58 -14.29 16.93
CA LYS A 78 12.08 -14.80 18.22
C LYS A 78 10.68 -15.36 17.97
N PRO A 79 10.32 -16.50 18.57
CA PRO A 79 8.98 -17.04 18.43
C PRO A 79 7.98 -15.98 18.92
N TYR A 80 7.26 -15.38 17.98
CA TYR A 80 6.21 -14.40 18.31
C TYR A 80 4.96 -15.15 18.72
N VAL A 81 4.49 -14.90 19.93
CA VAL A 81 3.19 -15.36 20.40
C VAL A 81 2.13 -14.47 19.81
N SER A 82 1.24 -14.99 18.98
CA SER A 82 0.14 -14.24 18.39
C SER A 82 -0.71 -13.59 19.49
N LYS A 83 -0.96 -12.28 19.34
CA LYS A 83 -1.74 -11.49 20.29
C LYS A 83 -3.07 -11.13 19.64
N ILE A 84 -4.17 -11.38 20.32
CA ILE A 84 -5.50 -10.94 19.88
C ILE A 84 -5.81 -9.62 20.55
N ILE A 85 -6.13 -8.61 19.75
CA ILE A 85 -6.62 -7.31 20.20
C ILE A 85 -8.08 -7.19 19.75
N THR A 86 -8.94 -6.77 20.66
CA THR A 86 -10.33 -6.42 20.32
C THR A 86 -10.40 -4.94 20.00
N LEU A 87 -10.82 -4.62 18.79
CA LEU A 87 -11.09 -3.26 18.33
C LEU A 87 -12.51 -2.83 18.74
N GLU A 88 -12.85 -1.56 18.50
CA GLU A 88 -14.23 -1.09 18.59
C GLU A 88 -15.16 -2.01 17.77
N ASN A 89 -16.40 -2.20 18.24
CA ASN A 89 -17.39 -3.11 17.65
C ASN A 89 -17.05 -4.61 17.73
N ASN A 90 -16.25 -5.03 18.72
CA ASN A 90 -15.89 -6.44 18.95
C ASN A 90 -15.11 -7.11 17.80
N VAL A 91 -14.53 -6.34 16.90
CA VAL A 91 -13.67 -6.88 15.84
C VAL A 91 -12.38 -7.40 16.44
N LYS A 92 -12.08 -8.68 16.25
CA LYS A 92 -10.86 -9.32 16.75
C LYS A 92 -9.76 -9.23 15.71
N MET A 93 -8.69 -8.53 16.03
CA MET A 93 -7.47 -8.46 15.25
C MET A 93 -6.46 -9.48 15.82
N ASN A 94 -6.04 -10.42 14.99
CA ASN A 94 -5.01 -11.38 15.34
C ASN A 94 -3.66 -10.88 14.82
N ILE A 95 -2.80 -10.40 15.72
CA ILE A 95 -1.46 -9.91 15.36
C ILE A 95 -0.54 -11.13 15.21
N LEU A 96 0.01 -11.27 14.02
CA LEU A 96 0.94 -12.35 13.66
C LEU A 96 2.40 -11.93 13.83
N TYR A 97 2.68 -10.63 13.69
CA TYR A 97 4.01 -10.04 13.83
C TYR A 97 3.92 -8.54 14.11
N ASP A 98 4.83 -7.98 14.92
CA ASP A 98 4.75 -6.58 15.32
C ASP A 98 5.59 -5.65 14.43
N ASP A 99 6.74 -6.10 13.96
CA ASP A 99 7.63 -5.30 13.12
C ASP A 99 8.36 -6.17 12.08
N PRO A 100 7.94 -6.14 10.82
CA PRO A 100 6.83 -5.34 10.29
C PRO A 100 5.47 -5.78 10.86
N LYS A 101 4.53 -4.85 10.97
CA LYS A 101 3.18 -5.16 11.49
C LYS A 101 2.43 -6.04 10.50
N ILE A 102 2.05 -7.25 10.96
CA ILE A 102 1.25 -8.20 10.19
C ILE A 102 0.11 -8.67 11.08
N PHE A 103 -1.13 -8.52 10.61
CA PHE A 103 -2.29 -9.01 11.34
C PHE A 103 -3.37 -9.53 10.40
N THR A 104 -4.28 -10.32 10.97
CA THR A 104 -5.49 -10.77 10.26
C THR A 104 -6.75 -10.39 11.03
N ILE A 105 -7.83 -10.21 10.30
CA ILE A 105 -9.18 -10.05 10.82
C ILE A 105 -10.07 -11.04 10.09
N ASP A 106 -10.65 -12.00 10.83
CA ASP A 106 -11.60 -12.95 10.26
C ASP A 106 -12.95 -12.28 10.03
N ASN A 107 -13.66 -12.70 8.97
CA ASN A 107 -14.99 -12.19 8.59
C ASN A 107 -15.03 -10.65 8.43
N TYR A 108 -13.93 -10.06 7.97
CA TYR A 108 -13.87 -8.62 7.72
C TYR A 108 -14.77 -8.19 6.56
N LEU A 109 -14.76 -8.97 5.47
CA LEU A 109 -15.75 -8.84 4.41
C LEU A 109 -16.92 -9.78 4.68
N THR A 110 -18.13 -9.33 4.38
CA THR A 110 -19.32 -10.20 4.39
C THR A 110 -19.30 -11.15 3.20
N ASN A 111 -20.15 -12.18 3.24
CA ASN A 111 -20.27 -13.10 2.11
C ASN A 111 -20.75 -12.37 0.86
N GLU A 112 -21.68 -11.44 1.01
CA GLU A 112 -22.24 -10.63 -0.09
C GLU A 112 -21.17 -9.74 -0.71
N GLU A 113 -20.32 -9.10 0.12
CA GLU A 113 -19.18 -8.30 -0.35
C GLU A 113 -18.20 -9.18 -1.15
N CYS A 114 -17.83 -10.35 -0.63
CA CYS A 114 -16.95 -11.28 -1.33
C CYS A 114 -17.51 -11.72 -2.67
N ASP A 115 -18.78 -12.17 -2.69
CA ASP A 115 -19.44 -12.66 -3.90
C ASP A 115 -19.62 -11.54 -4.93
N HIS A 116 -19.85 -10.30 -4.47
CA HIS A 116 -19.92 -9.12 -5.33
C HIS A 116 -18.60 -8.91 -6.08
N PHE A 117 -17.46 -8.89 -5.38
CA PHE A 117 -16.16 -8.74 -6.02
C PHE A 117 -15.85 -9.87 -7.00
N ILE A 118 -16.16 -11.12 -6.64
CA ILE A 118 -16.01 -12.27 -7.55
C ILE A 118 -16.84 -12.04 -8.83
N ASN A 119 -18.10 -11.63 -8.69
CA ASN A 119 -18.97 -11.39 -9.83
C ASN A 119 -18.46 -10.24 -10.72
N LEU A 120 -17.94 -9.16 -10.12
CA LEU A 120 -17.36 -8.05 -10.88
C LEU A 120 -16.14 -8.45 -11.71
N SER A 121 -15.43 -9.50 -11.31
CA SER A 121 -14.19 -9.93 -11.96
C SER A 121 -14.40 -10.92 -13.11
N LYS A 122 -15.48 -11.73 -13.09
CA LYS A 122 -15.70 -12.91 -13.96
C LYS A 122 -15.33 -12.72 -15.43
N ASN A 123 -15.67 -11.56 -16.03
CA ASN A 123 -15.42 -11.28 -17.44
C ASN A 123 -14.30 -10.26 -17.68
N LYS A 124 -13.54 -9.92 -16.63
CA LYS A 124 -12.48 -8.90 -16.68
C LYS A 124 -11.09 -9.46 -16.43
N LEU A 125 -11.00 -10.69 -15.92
CA LEU A 125 -9.73 -11.34 -15.60
C LEU A 125 -8.89 -11.53 -16.86
N LYS A 126 -7.61 -11.20 -16.75
CA LYS A 126 -6.60 -11.38 -17.79
C LYS A 126 -5.32 -11.89 -17.16
N ARG A 127 -4.51 -12.61 -17.92
CA ARG A 127 -3.21 -13.09 -17.51
C ARG A 127 -2.42 -12.00 -16.79
N SER A 128 -2.03 -12.25 -15.54
CA SER A 128 -1.27 -11.30 -14.75
C SER A 128 0.10 -11.03 -15.36
N LEU A 129 0.50 -9.78 -15.36
CA LEU A 129 1.81 -9.34 -15.81
C LEU A 129 2.67 -8.91 -14.63
N VAL A 130 3.98 -9.05 -14.76
CA VAL A 130 4.96 -8.41 -13.87
C VAL A 130 5.45 -7.11 -14.51
N SER A 131 5.69 -6.11 -13.70
CA SER A 131 6.22 -4.83 -14.17
C SER A 131 7.72 -4.98 -14.46
N ILE A 132 8.14 -4.73 -15.70
CA ILE A 132 9.53 -4.52 -16.09
C ILE A 132 9.75 -3.05 -16.50
N ALA A 133 10.96 -2.65 -16.87
CA ALA A 133 11.35 -1.24 -17.04
C ALA A 133 10.26 -0.33 -17.65
N ASN A 134 9.71 -0.66 -18.81
CA ASN A 134 8.77 0.21 -19.54
C ASN A 134 7.39 -0.40 -19.79
N LYS A 135 7.17 -1.67 -19.49
CA LYS A 135 5.93 -2.41 -19.80
C LYS A 135 5.66 -3.55 -18.83
N GLY A 136 4.46 -4.14 -18.92
CA GLY A 136 4.16 -5.43 -18.32
C GLY A 136 4.75 -6.58 -19.15
N SER A 137 5.17 -7.65 -18.50
CA SER A 137 5.67 -8.86 -19.12
C SER A 137 5.07 -10.10 -18.48
N ILE A 138 4.85 -11.14 -19.28
CA ILE A 138 4.49 -12.47 -18.76
C ILE A 138 5.68 -13.04 -18.00
N SER A 139 5.40 -13.69 -16.88
CA SER A 139 6.42 -14.32 -16.03
C SER A 139 5.89 -15.63 -15.46
N GLU A 140 6.75 -16.65 -15.45
CA GLU A 140 6.50 -17.90 -14.74
C GLU A 140 6.46 -17.73 -13.21
N GLY A 141 6.95 -16.61 -12.73
CA GLY A 141 6.85 -16.25 -11.32
C GLY A 141 5.47 -15.75 -10.88
N ARG A 142 4.59 -15.38 -11.83
CA ARG A 142 3.24 -14.90 -11.57
C ARG A 142 2.30 -15.48 -12.62
N THR A 143 1.62 -16.58 -12.28
CA THR A 143 0.89 -17.40 -13.25
C THR A 143 -0.64 -17.22 -13.20
N GLY A 144 -1.18 -16.50 -12.21
CA GLY A 144 -2.60 -16.22 -12.10
C GLY A 144 -3.13 -15.16 -13.07
N GLU A 145 -4.39 -14.82 -12.92
CA GLU A 145 -5.08 -13.77 -13.65
C GLU A 145 -5.45 -12.63 -12.71
N ASN A 146 -5.62 -11.42 -13.24
CA ASN A 146 -6.10 -10.29 -12.46
C ASN A 146 -6.92 -9.30 -13.29
N CYS A 147 -7.69 -8.48 -12.58
CA CYS A 147 -8.32 -7.29 -13.12
C CYS A 147 -8.29 -6.16 -12.09
N TRP A 148 -8.59 -4.95 -12.54
CA TRP A 148 -8.63 -3.75 -11.70
C TRP A 148 -10.05 -3.22 -11.61
N ILE A 149 -10.48 -2.89 -10.39
CA ILE A 149 -11.79 -2.32 -10.09
C ILE A 149 -11.59 -1.01 -9.32
N MET A 150 -12.25 0.04 -9.77
CA MET A 150 -12.20 1.34 -9.10
C MET A 150 -12.84 1.28 -7.72
N HIS A 151 -12.34 2.08 -6.77
CA HIS A 151 -12.89 2.16 -5.41
C HIS A 151 -14.38 2.56 -5.37
N ASN A 152 -14.80 3.37 -6.32
CA ASN A 152 -16.15 3.90 -6.46
C ASN A 152 -16.92 3.31 -7.65
N ASN A 153 -16.58 2.09 -8.07
CA ASN A 153 -17.25 1.42 -9.20
C ASN A 153 -18.76 1.28 -8.94
N ASP A 154 -19.15 1.02 -7.70
CA ASP A 154 -20.53 0.95 -7.22
C ASP A 154 -20.58 1.19 -5.69
N LYS A 155 -21.78 1.09 -5.10
CA LYS A 155 -21.99 1.34 -3.67
C LYS A 155 -21.22 0.36 -2.78
N ILE A 156 -21.09 -0.91 -3.17
CA ILE A 156 -20.42 -1.95 -2.37
C ILE A 156 -18.91 -1.71 -2.42
N THR A 157 -18.33 -1.52 -3.59
CA THR A 157 -16.89 -1.23 -3.72
C THR A 157 -16.51 0.04 -2.97
N LYS A 158 -17.33 1.08 -3.02
CA LYS A 158 -17.14 2.32 -2.26
C LYS A 158 -17.16 2.06 -0.75
N SER A 159 -18.18 1.37 -0.24
CA SER A 159 -18.30 1.03 1.18
C SER A 159 -17.12 0.22 1.69
N VAL A 160 -16.67 -0.78 0.93
CA VAL A 160 -15.52 -1.61 1.30
C VAL A 160 -14.23 -0.80 1.30
N SER A 161 -14.01 0.08 0.32
CA SER A 161 -12.82 0.92 0.28
C SER A 161 -12.76 1.93 1.44
N GLU A 162 -13.89 2.55 1.79
CA GLU A 162 -13.98 3.45 2.95
C GLU A 162 -13.74 2.69 4.27
N LYS A 163 -14.29 1.47 4.39
CA LYS A 163 -14.07 0.59 5.55
C LYS A 163 -12.59 0.23 5.71
N ILE A 164 -11.90 -0.12 4.62
CA ILE A 164 -10.45 -0.41 4.64
C ILE A 164 -9.64 0.85 4.97
N ALA A 165 -9.93 1.98 4.32
CA ALA A 165 -9.24 3.25 4.57
C ALA A 165 -9.32 3.67 6.05
N LYS A 166 -10.50 3.49 6.67
CA LYS A 166 -10.70 3.72 8.10
C LYS A 166 -9.87 2.77 8.97
N LEU A 167 -9.79 1.47 8.61
CA LEU A 167 -9.00 0.48 9.35
C LEU A 167 -7.51 0.80 9.34
N VAL A 168 -6.98 1.23 8.20
CA VAL A 168 -5.54 1.50 8.04
C VAL A 168 -5.18 2.96 8.36
N GLU A 169 -6.17 3.80 8.66
CA GLU A 169 -6.02 5.24 8.95
C GLU A 169 -5.29 6.00 7.83
N ILE A 170 -5.51 5.59 6.59
CA ILE A 170 -4.95 6.22 5.40
C ILE A 170 -6.09 6.67 4.48
N PRO A 171 -6.06 7.94 4.00
CA PRO A 171 -7.08 8.44 3.07
C PRO A 171 -7.18 7.58 1.80
N ILE A 172 -8.42 7.35 1.34
CA ILE A 172 -8.69 6.51 0.18
C ILE A 172 -8.01 7.02 -1.11
N GLU A 173 -7.75 8.31 -1.19
CA GLU A 173 -7.05 8.94 -2.31
C GLU A 173 -5.60 8.46 -2.48
N ASN A 174 -5.03 7.86 -1.43
CA ASN A 174 -3.69 7.28 -1.46
C ASN A 174 -3.70 5.79 -1.84
N ALA A 175 -4.88 5.17 -1.99
CA ALA A 175 -4.97 3.77 -2.32
C ALA A 175 -4.89 3.53 -3.84
N GLU A 176 -4.21 2.45 -4.24
CA GLU A 176 -4.35 1.90 -5.58
C GLU A 176 -5.74 1.28 -5.74
N SER A 177 -6.30 1.26 -6.95
CA SER A 177 -7.53 0.55 -7.25
C SER A 177 -7.48 -0.90 -6.76
N PHE A 178 -8.62 -1.50 -6.48
CA PHE A 178 -8.65 -2.92 -6.13
C PHE A 178 -8.06 -3.77 -7.25
N GLN A 179 -7.07 -4.59 -6.92
CA GLN A 179 -6.58 -5.64 -7.80
C GLN A 179 -7.21 -6.97 -7.39
N LEU A 180 -8.17 -7.44 -8.18
CA LEU A 180 -8.74 -8.77 -7.99
C LEU A 180 -7.84 -9.77 -8.69
N ILE A 181 -7.46 -10.81 -7.95
CA ILE A 181 -6.53 -11.84 -8.42
C ILE A 181 -7.22 -13.19 -8.31
N HIS A 182 -7.11 -13.97 -9.36
CA HIS A 182 -7.60 -15.35 -9.43
C HIS A 182 -6.45 -16.30 -9.71
N TYR A 183 -6.42 -17.39 -8.99
CA TYR A 183 -5.49 -18.50 -9.18
C TYR A 183 -6.25 -19.79 -9.38
N ASP A 184 -5.99 -20.47 -10.48
CA ASP A 184 -6.37 -21.87 -10.70
C ASP A 184 -5.39 -22.82 -10.02
N LYS A 185 -5.68 -24.12 -10.09
CA LYS A 185 -4.79 -25.16 -9.59
C LYS A 185 -3.38 -24.96 -10.18
N THR A 186 -2.37 -25.14 -9.32
CA THR A 186 -0.93 -24.98 -9.65
C THR A 186 -0.46 -23.56 -9.97
N GLN A 187 -1.37 -22.59 -10.05
CA GLN A 187 -0.98 -21.20 -10.26
C GLN A 187 -0.47 -20.55 -8.97
N GLN A 188 0.43 -19.58 -9.14
CA GLN A 188 1.09 -18.94 -8.01
C GLN A 188 1.57 -17.52 -8.35
N TYR A 189 1.88 -16.79 -7.31
CA TYR A 189 2.78 -15.65 -7.36
C TYR A 189 3.96 -15.92 -6.43
N ARG A 190 5.15 -16.07 -7.00
CA ARG A 190 6.37 -16.36 -6.25
C ARG A 190 6.71 -15.23 -5.27
N GLN A 191 7.59 -15.54 -4.33
CA GLN A 191 8.09 -14.59 -3.35
C GLN A 191 8.53 -13.28 -3.99
N HIS A 192 8.01 -12.17 -3.48
CA HIS A 192 8.30 -10.81 -3.94
C HIS A 192 8.08 -9.82 -2.78
N TYR A 193 8.47 -8.58 -3.00
CA TYR A 193 8.08 -7.46 -2.16
C TYR A 193 7.04 -6.62 -2.88
N ASP A 194 6.03 -6.16 -2.15
CA ASP A 194 5.03 -5.22 -2.69
C ASP A 194 5.61 -3.82 -2.84
N GLY A 195 6.50 -3.44 -1.92
CA GLY A 195 7.21 -2.17 -1.98
C GLY A 195 8.18 -2.09 -3.17
N TRP A 196 8.39 -0.89 -3.69
CA TRP A 196 9.29 -0.65 -4.80
C TRP A 196 10.76 -0.63 -4.35
N ASP A 197 11.63 -1.32 -5.10
CA ASP A 197 13.07 -1.34 -4.82
C ASP A 197 13.71 0.01 -5.19
N HIS A 198 14.36 0.65 -4.22
CA HIS A 198 15.04 1.93 -4.41
C HIS A 198 16.25 1.88 -5.36
N ASN A 199 16.80 0.68 -5.59
CA ASN A 199 17.98 0.49 -6.43
C ASN A 199 17.66 0.30 -7.91
N ASN A 200 16.40 0.18 -8.28
CA ASN A 200 16.00 -0.07 -9.66
C ASN A 200 15.48 1.21 -10.31
N SER A 201 16.33 1.83 -11.11
CA SER A 201 16.17 3.19 -11.60
C SER A 201 14.85 3.49 -12.33
N ASP A 202 14.60 2.87 -13.48
CA ASP A 202 13.51 3.30 -14.37
C ASP A 202 12.13 2.80 -13.96
N LYS A 203 12.03 1.52 -13.57
CA LYS A 203 10.79 0.92 -13.07
C LYS A 203 10.32 1.64 -11.80
N THR A 204 11.22 1.81 -10.85
CA THR A 204 10.93 2.44 -9.56
C THR A 204 10.50 3.89 -9.74
N LEU A 205 11.24 4.69 -10.52
CA LEU A 205 10.89 6.08 -10.79
C LEU A 205 9.51 6.20 -11.45
N ARG A 206 9.20 5.31 -12.40
CA ARG A 206 7.87 5.28 -13.04
C ARG A 206 6.76 4.96 -12.05
N CYS A 207 6.95 3.96 -11.20
CA CYS A 207 5.94 3.53 -10.22
C CYS A 207 5.76 4.57 -9.11
N LEU A 208 6.85 5.16 -8.62
CA LEU A 208 6.80 6.21 -7.59
C LEU A 208 6.17 7.51 -8.08
N LYS A 209 6.20 7.77 -9.40
CA LYS A 209 5.67 9.02 -9.98
C LYS A 209 4.16 9.20 -9.75
N TYR A 210 3.40 8.12 -9.68
CA TYR A 210 1.94 8.17 -9.64
C TYR A 210 1.33 8.01 -8.25
N GLY A 211 2.02 7.41 -7.29
CA GLY A 211 1.46 7.16 -5.96
C GLY A 211 2.48 7.10 -4.84
N GLY A 212 3.77 7.19 -5.16
CA GLY A 212 4.82 7.01 -4.17
C GLY A 212 5.07 5.53 -3.83
N GLN A 213 5.68 5.29 -2.66
CA GLN A 213 6.00 3.96 -2.17
C GLN A 213 4.74 3.30 -1.60
N ARG A 214 4.57 2.01 -1.85
CA ARG A 214 3.58 1.19 -1.16
C ARG A 214 4.00 1.00 0.30
N LEU A 215 3.25 1.58 1.21
CA LEU A 215 3.53 1.53 2.65
C LEU A 215 2.74 0.44 3.35
N VAL A 216 1.58 0.10 2.79
CA VAL A 216 0.62 -0.86 3.34
C VAL A 216 0.08 -1.71 2.21
N THR A 217 -0.04 -3.01 2.45
CA THR A 217 -0.80 -3.93 1.60
C THR A 217 -1.94 -4.51 2.41
N VAL A 218 -3.15 -4.41 1.88
CA VAL A 218 -4.34 -5.07 2.42
C VAL A 218 -4.81 -6.10 1.42
N LEU A 219 -4.86 -7.36 1.84
CA LEU A 219 -5.33 -8.48 1.03
C LEU A 219 -6.58 -9.08 1.68
N CYS A 220 -7.65 -9.22 0.90
CA CYS A 220 -8.87 -9.87 1.35
C CYS A 220 -9.10 -11.15 0.56
N TYR A 221 -9.29 -12.27 1.27
CA TYR A 221 -9.63 -13.54 0.63
C TYR A 221 -11.14 -13.59 0.36
N LEU A 222 -11.51 -13.84 -0.89
CA LEU A 222 -12.91 -13.78 -1.34
C LEU A 222 -13.62 -15.14 -1.30
N ASN A 223 -12.87 -16.23 -1.20
CA ASN A 223 -13.41 -17.59 -1.10
C ASN A 223 -12.53 -18.49 -0.23
N ASP A 224 -13.09 -19.59 0.22
CA ASP A 224 -12.35 -20.66 0.85
C ASP A 224 -11.66 -21.51 -0.21
N VAL A 225 -10.51 -22.10 0.15
CA VAL A 225 -9.83 -23.12 -0.65
C VAL A 225 -9.47 -24.31 0.24
N LYS A 226 -9.51 -25.52 -0.32
CA LYS A 226 -9.21 -26.74 0.45
C LYS A 226 -7.71 -26.87 0.75
N GLU A 227 -6.88 -26.47 -0.21
CA GLU A 227 -5.42 -26.55 -0.10
C GLU A 227 -4.77 -25.39 -0.85
N GLY A 228 -3.70 -24.83 -0.29
CA GLY A 228 -2.98 -23.71 -0.88
C GLY A 228 -3.75 -22.39 -0.82
N GLY A 229 -3.52 -21.51 -1.79
CA GLY A 229 -4.18 -20.20 -1.91
C GLY A 229 -3.82 -19.19 -0.82
N GLY A 230 -3.04 -19.59 0.17
CA GLY A 230 -2.61 -18.74 1.28
C GLY A 230 -1.46 -17.80 0.93
N THR A 231 -1.12 -16.94 1.88
CA THR A 231 0.01 -16.01 1.79
C THR A 231 1.10 -16.42 2.76
N LYS A 232 2.29 -16.71 2.23
CA LYS A 232 3.43 -17.16 3.03
C LYS A 232 4.49 -16.07 3.15
N PHE A 233 4.76 -15.66 4.39
CA PHE A 233 5.86 -14.77 4.75
C PHE A 233 7.12 -15.61 4.99
N THR A 234 7.85 -15.90 3.94
CA THR A 234 8.95 -16.87 3.95
C THR A 234 10.07 -16.52 4.94
N LYS A 235 10.41 -15.22 5.07
CA LYS A 235 11.44 -14.75 6.00
C LYS A 235 11.02 -14.83 7.47
N LEU A 236 9.72 -14.82 7.75
CA LEU A 236 9.16 -14.88 9.09
C LEU A 236 8.66 -16.29 9.45
N ASN A 237 8.70 -17.22 8.50
CA ASN A 237 8.13 -18.57 8.62
C ASN A 237 6.68 -18.54 9.12
N LYS A 238 5.87 -17.64 8.56
CA LYS A 238 4.44 -17.49 8.84
C LYS A 238 3.65 -17.71 7.57
N GLU A 239 2.49 -18.31 7.70
CA GLU A 239 1.55 -18.53 6.61
C GLU A 239 0.13 -18.16 7.06
N VAL A 240 -0.62 -17.51 6.18
CA VAL A 240 -2.02 -17.16 6.39
C VAL A 240 -2.85 -17.92 5.40
N GLU A 241 -3.78 -18.71 5.90
CA GLU A 241 -4.71 -19.50 5.09
C GLU A 241 -5.72 -18.61 4.39
N ALA A 242 -6.05 -18.97 3.15
CA ALA A 242 -7.14 -18.36 2.41
C ALA A 242 -8.49 -18.79 3.01
N LYS A 243 -9.20 -17.84 3.60
CA LYS A 243 -10.52 -18.03 4.18
C LYS A 243 -11.44 -16.90 3.77
N LYS A 244 -12.64 -17.24 3.27
CA LYS A 244 -13.62 -16.25 2.79
C LYS A 244 -13.86 -15.15 3.83
N GLY A 245 -13.78 -13.90 3.39
CA GLY A 245 -13.97 -12.74 4.25
C GLY A 245 -12.78 -12.33 5.12
N LYS A 246 -11.70 -13.12 5.18
CA LYS A 246 -10.52 -12.80 5.98
C LYS A 246 -9.73 -11.67 5.32
N LEU A 247 -9.34 -10.69 6.14
CA LEU A 247 -8.38 -9.64 5.78
C LEU A 247 -7.01 -10.01 6.35
N LEU A 248 -5.98 -9.78 5.55
CA LEU A 248 -4.57 -9.78 5.90
C LEU A 248 -4.00 -8.39 5.63
N PHE A 249 -3.29 -7.86 6.65
CA PHE A 249 -2.56 -6.60 6.60
C PHE A 249 -1.07 -6.87 6.73
#